data_225dc926d48d6a7c0bfb45f843434556
#
_entry.id   225dc926d48d6a7c0bfb45f843434556
#
_cell.length_a   1.000
_cell.length_b   1.000
_cell.length_c   1.000
_cell.angle_alpha   90.00
_cell.angle_beta   90.00
_cell.angle_gamma   90.00
#
_symmetry.space_group_name_H-M   'P 1'
#
loop_
_entity.id
_entity.type
_entity.pdbx_description
1 polymer ?
#
loop_
_entity_poly.entity_id
_entity_poly.type
_entity_poly.pdbx_seq_one_letter_code
_entity_poly.pdbx_strand_id
1 'polypeptide(L)'
;MAWHPVRIALLALDGFAAVSAVGGGVALATGLEGSRFSPELLRGTPFRSYAIPGAILAGVVGKSSLWATIATAASPRAGGAVSVAAGAVMMGWIAGEVAILRAPEARSPVEAVYFGAGAAMAGLGMVVARRA
;
A
#
# COMPACT_ATOMS: atom_id res chain seq x y z
N MET A 1 15.65 26.05 0.82
CA MET A 1 14.23 26.29 1.02
C MET A 1 13.60 25.12 1.78
N ALA A 2 12.93 25.40 2.88
CA ALA A 2 12.32 24.36 3.69
C ALA A 2 11.04 23.84 3.04
N TRP A 3 10.87 22.52 3.02
CA TRP A 3 9.63 21.93 2.55
C TRP A 3 8.54 22.10 3.60
N HIS A 4 7.31 22.23 3.13
CA HIS A 4 6.16 22.29 4.03
C HIS A 4 6.05 20.97 4.82
N PRO A 5 5.76 21.02 6.13
CA PRO A 5 5.66 19.80 6.96
C PRO A 5 4.70 18.76 6.41
N VAL A 6 3.60 19.17 5.78
CA VAL A 6 2.63 18.23 5.18
C VAL A 6 3.28 17.44 4.05
N ARG A 7 4.10 18.09 3.22
CA ARG A 7 4.84 17.42 2.13
C ARG A 7 5.84 16.41 2.69
N ILE A 8 6.53 16.77 3.77
CA ILE A 8 7.48 15.88 4.43
C ILE A 8 6.75 14.66 5.00
N ALA A 9 5.61 14.88 5.65
CA ALA A 9 4.79 13.81 6.19
C ALA A 9 4.31 12.88 5.08
N LEU A 10 3.87 13.44 3.95
CA LEU A 10 3.43 12.64 2.80
C LEU A 10 4.59 11.83 2.23
N LEU A 11 5.75 12.43 2.09
CA LEU A 11 6.94 11.74 1.59
C LEU A 11 7.32 10.56 2.48
N ALA A 12 7.31 10.75 3.80
CA ALA A 12 7.60 9.69 4.74
C ALA A 12 6.57 8.57 4.67
N LEU A 13 5.29 8.92 4.55
CA LEU A 13 4.20 7.95 4.46
C LEU A 13 4.26 7.16 3.15
N ASP A 14 4.49 7.84 2.03
CA ASP A 14 4.65 7.18 0.73
C ASP A 14 5.83 6.21 0.74
N GLY A 15 6.96 6.63 1.32
CA GLY A 15 8.16 5.79 1.43
C GLY A 15 7.92 4.58 2.32
N PHE A 16 7.25 4.77 3.45
CA PHE A 16 6.85 3.67 4.33
C PHE A 16 5.95 2.67 3.59
N ALA A 17 4.94 3.17 2.87
CA ALA A 17 4.04 2.32 2.11
C ALA A 17 4.78 1.55 1.01
N ALA A 18 5.72 2.20 0.31
CA ALA A 18 6.50 1.56 -0.74
C ALA A 18 7.36 0.41 -0.20
N VAL A 19 8.12 0.68 0.87
CA VAL A 19 8.99 -0.34 1.49
C VAL A 19 8.15 -1.48 2.03
N SER A 20 7.06 -1.16 2.72
CA SER A 20 6.18 -2.17 3.32
C SER A 20 5.50 -3.04 2.25
N ALA A 21 5.00 -2.43 1.18
CA ALA A 21 4.30 -3.17 0.13
C ALA A 21 5.26 -4.05 -0.69
N VAL A 22 6.43 -3.53 -1.03
CA VAL A 22 7.43 -4.32 -1.76
C VAL A 22 7.96 -5.45 -0.87
N GLY A 23 8.37 -5.13 0.36
CA GLY A 23 8.89 -6.14 1.29
C GLY A 23 7.84 -7.17 1.66
N GLY A 24 6.61 -6.73 1.99
CA GLY A 24 5.52 -7.61 2.32
C GLY A 24 5.08 -8.48 1.14
N GLY A 25 5.06 -7.90 -0.06
CA GLY A 25 4.71 -8.65 -1.27
C GLY A 25 5.72 -9.73 -1.60
N VAL A 26 7.01 -9.40 -1.49
CA VAL A 26 8.09 -10.39 -1.69
C VAL A 26 8.01 -11.50 -0.62
N ALA A 27 7.83 -11.13 0.65
CA ALA A 27 7.70 -12.09 1.73
C ALA A 27 6.51 -13.02 1.51
N LEU A 28 5.37 -12.47 1.10
CA LEU A 28 4.16 -13.22 0.83
C LEU A 28 4.37 -14.19 -0.35
N ALA A 29 4.95 -13.71 -1.45
CA ALA A 29 5.18 -14.51 -2.65
C ALA A 29 6.19 -15.64 -2.43
N THR A 30 7.17 -15.43 -1.55
CA THR A 30 8.24 -16.41 -1.29
C THR A 30 7.94 -17.35 -0.14
N GLY A 31 6.79 -17.19 0.53
CA GLY A 31 6.39 -18.06 1.63
C GLY A 31 6.96 -17.70 2.99
N LEU A 32 7.65 -16.55 3.11
CA LEU A 32 8.18 -16.09 4.40
C LEU A 32 7.07 -15.75 5.41
N GLU A 33 5.86 -15.54 4.91
CA GLU A 33 4.66 -15.28 5.73
C GLU A 33 3.84 -16.54 5.99
N GLY A 34 4.40 -17.73 5.75
CA GLY A 34 3.67 -18.99 5.83
C GLY A 34 3.07 -19.31 7.19
N SER A 35 3.65 -18.80 8.29
CA SER A 35 3.11 -18.97 9.63
C SER A 35 1.83 -18.14 9.85
N ARG A 36 1.70 -17.01 9.15
CA ARG A 36 0.55 -16.10 9.26
C ARG A 36 -0.48 -16.36 8.16
N PHE A 37 -0.01 -16.62 6.95
CA PHE A 37 -0.84 -16.83 5.77
C PHE A 37 -0.60 -18.24 5.22
N SER A 38 -1.32 -19.22 5.76
CA SER A 38 -1.23 -20.58 5.24
C SER A 38 -1.99 -20.70 3.92
N PRO A 39 -1.60 -21.64 3.04
CA PRO A 39 -2.31 -21.85 1.78
C PRO A 39 -3.80 -22.22 1.97
N GLU A 40 -4.16 -22.75 3.12
CA GLU A 40 -5.54 -23.13 3.43
C GLU A 40 -6.47 -21.92 3.43
N LEU A 41 -5.97 -20.72 3.76
CA LEU A 41 -6.76 -19.51 3.75
C LEU A 41 -7.19 -19.10 2.34
N LEU A 42 -6.57 -19.69 1.31
CA LEU A 42 -6.92 -19.43 -0.09
C LEU A 42 -8.04 -20.32 -0.61
N ARG A 43 -8.57 -21.22 0.20
CA ARG A 43 -9.69 -22.07 -0.20
C ARG A 43 -10.88 -21.22 -0.60
N GLY A 44 -11.50 -21.58 -1.73
CA GLY A 44 -12.62 -20.83 -2.27
C GLY A 44 -12.22 -19.55 -3.00
N THR A 45 -10.92 -19.26 -3.11
CA THR A 45 -10.41 -18.14 -3.89
C THR A 45 -9.85 -18.66 -5.23
N PRO A 46 -9.64 -17.77 -6.24
CA PRO A 46 -9.03 -18.18 -7.49
C PRO A 46 -7.52 -18.45 -7.38
N PHE A 47 -6.91 -18.23 -6.23
CA PHE A 47 -5.46 -18.35 -6.04
C PHE A 47 -5.09 -19.69 -5.40
N ARG A 48 -4.07 -20.35 -5.96
CA ARG A 48 -3.53 -21.60 -5.44
C ARG A 48 -2.40 -21.36 -4.44
N SER A 49 -1.75 -20.19 -4.52
CA SER A 49 -0.68 -19.80 -3.63
C SER A 49 -0.68 -18.27 -3.50
N TYR A 50 0.18 -17.76 -2.63
CA TYR A 50 0.33 -16.34 -2.44
C TYR A 50 1.28 -15.69 -3.44
N ALA A 51 1.78 -16.43 -4.43
CA ALA A 51 2.69 -15.89 -5.44
C ALA A 51 2.06 -14.73 -6.22
N ILE A 52 0.84 -14.90 -6.71
CA ILE A 52 0.14 -13.86 -7.46
C ILE A 52 -0.29 -12.71 -6.53
N PRO A 53 -0.95 -12.93 -5.39
CA PRO A 53 -1.23 -11.84 -4.44
C PRO A 53 0.02 -11.08 -4.02
N GLY A 54 1.12 -11.78 -3.72
CA GLY A 54 2.38 -11.14 -3.35
C GLY A 54 2.97 -10.32 -4.48
N ALA A 55 2.91 -10.81 -5.71
CA ALA A 55 3.38 -10.10 -6.89
C ALA A 55 2.55 -8.83 -7.14
N ILE A 56 1.23 -8.88 -6.93
CA ILE A 56 0.36 -7.72 -7.05
C ILE A 56 0.70 -6.70 -5.97
N LEU A 57 0.85 -7.15 -4.73
CA LEU A 57 1.19 -6.26 -3.62
C LEU A 57 2.51 -5.53 -3.88
N ALA A 58 3.57 -6.26 -4.26
CA ALA A 58 4.86 -5.65 -4.54
C ALA A 58 4.84 -4.84 -5.85
N GLY A 59 4.25 -5.39 -6.92
CA GLY A 59 4.30 -4.78 -8.24
C GLY A 59 3.33 -3.65 -8.46
N VAL A 60 2.11 -3.73 -7.92
CA VAL A 60 1.09 -2.69 -8.12
C VAL A 60 1.09 -1.71 -6.95
N VAL A 61 0.86 -2.21 -5.73
CA VAL A 61 0.78 -1.35 -4.55
C VAL A 61 2.14 -0.75 -4.22
N GLY A 62 3.19 -1.56 -4.20
CA GLY A 62 4.54 -1.12 -3.90
C GLY A 62 5.07 -0.14 -4.95
N LYS A 63 4.86 -0.45 -6.22
CA LYS A 63 5.34 0.40 -7.31
C LYS A 63 4.60 1.74 -7.35
N SER A 64 3.29 1.75 -7.13
CA SER A 64 2.52 3.00 -7.09
C SER A 64 2.97 3.89 -5.91
N SER A 65 3.22 3.30 -4.75
CA SER A 65 3.71 4.03 -3.58
C SER A 65 5.14 4.54 -3.79
N LEU A 66 5.99 3.76 -4.46
CA LEU A 66 7.34 4.19 -4.82
C LEU A 66 7.26 5.36 -5.81
N TRP A 67 6.39 5.27 -6.79
CA TRP A 67 6.18 6.37 -7.74
C TRP A 67 5.73 7.63 -7.02
N ALA A 68 4.79 7.50 -6.06
CA ALA A 68 4.33 8.61 -5.25
C ALA A 68 5.48 9.23 -4.44
N THR A 69 6.37 8.39 -3.89
CA THR A 69 7.54 8.86 -3.14
C THR A 69 8.44 9.72 -4.03
N ILE A 70 8.77 9.22 -5.21
CA ILE A 70 9.61 9.93 -6.17
C ILE A 70 8.94 11.24 -6.63
N ALA A 71 7.66 11.17 -6.96
CA ALA A 71 6.91 12.33 -7.42
C ALA A 71 6.82 13.41 -6.33
N THR A 72 6.59 13.01 -5.07
CA THR A 72 6.51 13.96 -3.95
C THR A 72 7.86 14.61 -3.68
N ALA A 73 8.95 13.87 -3.87
CA ALA A 73 10.29 14.45 -3.76
C ALA A 73 10.60 15.42 -4.89
N ALA A 74 10.06 15.18 -6.09
CA ALA A 74 10.35 16.01 -7.26
C ALA A 74 9.44 17.25 -7.34
N SER A 75 8.14 17.12 -7.04
CA SER A 75 7.17 18.19 -7.21
C SER A 75 5.98 17.99 -6.26
N PRO A 76 5.58 19.03 -5.50
CA PRO A 76 4.43 18.90 -4.62
C PRO A 76 3.12 18.64 -5.38
N ARG A 77 2.93 19.28 -6.54
CA ARG A 77 1.70 19.08 -7.33
C ARG A 77 1.60 17.65 -7.87
N ALA A 78 2.66 17.19 -8.54
CA ALA A 78 2.70 15.82 -9.06
C ALA A 78 2.68 14.80 -7.93
N GLY A 79 3.43 15.06 -6.87
CA GLY A 79 3.48 14.17 -5.70
C GLY A 79 2.12 14.04 -5.03
N GLY A 80 1.41 15.14 -4.85
CA GLY A 80 0.07 15.13 -4.29
C GLY A 80 -0.89 14.29 -5.12
N ALA A 81 -0.90 14.51 -6.44
CA ALA A 81 -1.78 13.77 -7.34
C ALA A 81 -1.46 12.28 -7.37
N VAL A 82 -0.18 11.91 -7.47
CA VAL A 82 0.23 10.50 -7.50
C VAL A 82 -0.04 9.84 -6.16
N SER A 83 0.13 10.55 -5.04
CA SER A 83 -0.16 10.02 -3.71
C SER A 83 -1.65 9.73 -3.52
N VAL A 84 -2.54 10.54 -4.07
CA VAL A 84 -3.98 10.24 -4.07
C VAL A 84 -4.23 8.92 -4.78
N ALA A 85 -3.65 8.74 -5.97
CA ALA A 85 -3.81 7.51 -6.73
C ALA A 85 -3.20 6.31 -5.99
N ALA A 86 -2.00 6.45 -5.44
CA ALA A 86 -1.33 5.37 -4.70
C ALA A 86 -2.10 5.01 -3.43
N GLY A 87 -2.66 6.00 -2.73
CA GLY A 87 -3.49 5.77 -1.56
C GLY A 87 -4.76 4.99 -1.91
N ALA A 88 -5.39 5.35 -3.03
CA ALA A 88 -6.56 4.62 -3.52
C ALA A 88 -6.22 3.17 -3.89
N VAL A 89 -5.06 2.95 -4.50
CA VAL A 89 -4.58 1.60 -4.81
C VAL A 89 -4.36 0.78 -3.54
N MET A 90 -3.74 1.37 -2.52
CA MET A 90 -3.53 0.73 -1.23
C MET A 90 -4.85 0.34 -0.57
N MET A 91 -5.80 1.27 -0.51
CA MET A 91 -7.13 0.99 0.06
C MET A 91 -7.85 -0.10 -0.71
N GLY A 92 -7.78 -0.04 -2.04
CA GLY A 92 -8.37 -1.05 -2.91
C GLY A 92 -7.76 -2.44 -2.70
N TRP A 93 -6.43 -2.50 -2.52
CA TRP A 93 -5.75 -3.75 -2.20
C TRP A 93 -6.27 -4.35 -0.89
N ILE A 94 -6.34 -3.56 0.17
CA ILE A 94 -6.80 -4.05 1.48
C ILE A 94 -8.27 -4.48 1.41
N ALA A 95 -9.12 -3.68 0.76
CA ALA A 95 -10.53 -4.04 0.60
C ALA A 95 -10.68 -5.34 -0.19
N GLY A 96 -9.91 -5.51 -1.26
CA GLY A 96 -9.92 -6.73 -2.06
C GLY A 96 -9.43 -7.94 -1.27
N GLU A 97 -8.35 -7.77 -0.50
CA GLU A 97 -7.81 -8.82 0.34
C GLU A 97 -8.83 -9.31 1.36
N VAL A 98 -9.47 -8.38 2.07
CA VAL A 98 -10.49 -8.72 3.07
C VAL A 98 -11.68 -9.41 2.41
N ALA A 99 -12.11 -8.93 1.24
CA ALA A 99 -13.24 -9.51 0.51
C ALA A 99 -12.94 -10.92 0.00
N ILE A 100 -11.72 -11.17 -0.48
CA ILE A 100 -11.34 -12.47 -1.05
C ILE A 100 -11.05 -13.49 0.03
N LEU A 101 -10.26 -13.13 1.04
CA LEU A 101 -9.84 -14.08 2.06
C LEU A 101 -10.93 -14.45 3.06
N ARG A 102 -11.88 -13.62 3.31
CA ARG A 102 -13.05 -13.86 4.18
C ARG A 102 -12.81 -14.60 5.51
N ALA A 103 -11.66 -15.24 5.68
CA ALA A 103 -11.33 -16.00 6.88
C ALA A 103 -11.02 -15.04 8.03
N PRO A 104 -11.73 -15.10 9.19
CA PRO A 104 -11.44 -14.20 10.30
C PRO A 104 -9.99 -14.28 10.79
N GLU A 105 -9.40 -15.47 10.75
CA GLU A 105 -8.02 -15.71 11.19
C GLU A 105 -6.99 -15.05 10.27
N ALA A 106 -7.36 -14.67 9.05
CA ALA A 106 -6.48 -13.93 8.15
C ALA A 106 -6.43 -12.43 8.49
N ARG A 107 -7.37 -11.96 9.30
CA ARG A 107 -7.46 -10.56 9.64
C ARG A 107 -6.57 -10.22 10.83
N SER A 108 -5.98 -9.03 10.78
CA SER A 108 -5.14 -8.51 11.86
C SER A 108 -5.23 -6.98 11.88
N PRO A 109 -4.73 -6.31 12.94
CA PRO A 109 -4.67 -4.85 12.96
C PRO A 109 -3.90 -4.25 11.78
N VAL A 110 -3.06 -5.05 11.13
CA VAL A 110 -2.24 -4.60 10.00
C VAL A 110 -3.10 -4.11 8.82
N GLU A 111 -4.23 -4.77 8.52
CA GLU A 111 -5.13 -4.31 7.46
C GLU A 111 -5.67 -2.91 7.76
N ALA A 112 -6.07 -2.67 9.01
CA ALA A 112 -6.55 -1.36 9.43
C ALA A 112 -5.45 -0.30 9.33
N VAL A 113 -4.22 -0.63 9.71
CA VAL A 113 -3.08 0.28 9.61
C VAL A 113 -2.81 0.66 8.16
N TYR A 114 -2.76 -0.31 7.25
CA TYR A 114 -2.47 -0.04 5.84
C TYR A 114 -3.63 0.65 5.13
N PHE A 115 -4.87 0.30 5.46
CA PHE A 115 -6.02 1.02 4.92
C PHE A 115 -5.98 2.49 5.38
N GLY A 116 -5.69 2.72 6.66
CA GLY A 116 -5.51 4.06 7.21
C GLY A 116 -4.34 4.81 6.56
N ALA A 117 -3.23 4.11 6.29
CA ALA A 117 -2.09 4.70 5.58
C ALA A 117 -2.49 5.14 4.17
N GLY A 118 -3.24 4.30 3.44
CA GLY A 118 -3.74 4.65 2.13
C GLY A 118 -4.68 5.86 2.15
N ALA A 119 -5.58 5.90 3.13
CA ALA A 119 -6.48 7.04 3.32
C ALA A 119 -5.70 8.33 3.64
N ALA A 120 -4.67 8.22 4.48
CA ALA A 120 -3.80 9.35 4.81
C ALA A 120 -3.00 9.84 3.59
N MET A 121 -2.49 8.92 2.77
CA MET A 121 -1.81 9.26 1.52
C MET A 121 -2.75 10.04 0.59
N ALA A 122 -3.98 9.58 0.46
CA ALA A 122 -4.97 10.27 -0.37
C ALA A 122 -5.31 11.66 0.20
N GLY A 123 -5.58 11.74 1.50
CA GLY A 123 -5.92 13.00 2.17
C GLY A 123 -4.79 14.01 2.14
N LEU A 124 -3.59 13.59 2.55
CA LEU A 124 -2.40 14.45 2.52
C LEU A 124 -2.01 14.82 1.09
N GLY A 125 -2.18 13.87 0.15
CA GLY A 125 -1.91 14.12 -1.26
C GLY A 125 -2.79 15.24 -1.81
N MET A 126 -4.06 15.25 -1.45
CA MET A 126 -4.99 16.33 -1.83
C MET A 126 -4.54 17.67 -1.25
N VAL A 127 -4.14 17.70 0.02
CA VAL A 127 -3.67 18.91 0.68
C VAL A 127 -2.41 19.44 0.00
N VAL A 128 -1.43 18.56 -0.24
CA VAL A 128 -0.17 18.94 -0.89
C VAL A 128 -0.41 19.47 -2.31
N ALA A 129 -1.27 18.81 -3.08
CA ALA A 129 -1.58 19.26 -4.43
C ALA A 129 -2.28 20.63 -4.43
N ARG A 130 -3.18 20.87 -3.50
CA ARG A 130 -3.88 22.16 -3.39
C ARG A 130 -2.98 23.31 -2.98
N ARG A 131 -1.93 23.02 -2.22
CA ARG A 131 -0.98 24.03 -1.75
C ARG A 131 0.11 24.34 -2.79
N ALA A 132 0.17 23.57 -3.86
CA ALA A 132 1.19 23.74 -4.89
C ALA A 132 0.84 24.85 -5.90
#